data_822bb20846486d7eb55f68d5513d58dc
#
_entry.id   822bb20846486d7eb55f68d5513d58dc
#
_cell.length_a   1.000
_cell.length_b   1.000
_cell.length_c   1.000
_cell.angle_alpha   90.00
_cell.angle_beta   90.00
_cell.angle_gamma   90.00
#
_symmetry.space_group_name_H-M   'P 1'
#
loop_
_entity.id
_entity.type
_entity.pdbx_description
1 polymer ?
#
loop_
_entity_poly.entity_id
_entity_poly.type
_entity_poly.pdbx_seq_one_letter_code
_entity_poly.pdbx_strand_id
1 'polypeptide(L)'
;KAIIEQPNFDRNVNKKAFLEYLTFQNIFTDQTLVEGIHLLPPGHFAKIKLSKKDTKLSRTMYWDYHFSEPETPSSEEEYLEELDRLFKQAINRQLVGDVELGSYLSGGMDSGSITAIATQSFPYLKTFTCGFDLSSASGIELAFDERAKAEAMSARFKTEHYEMVLKAGDMERCLPKLAWHLEEPRVGQSYPNFYASKLASKFVKVVLSGAGGDEI
;
A
#
# COMPACT_ATOMS: atom_id res chain seq x y z
N LYS A 1 -10.73 -10.19 -11.56
CA LYS A 1 -11.33 -9.78 -12.87
C LYS A 1 -11.12 -10.85 -13.93
N ALA A 2 -9.87 -11.16 -14.31
CA ALA A 2 -9.60 -12.08 -15.42
C ALA A 2 -10.27 -13.46 -15.26
N ILE A 3 -10.32 -14.00 -14.05
CA ILE A 3 -10.95 -15.30 -13.79
C ILE A 3 -12.46 -15.24 -14.01
N ILE A 4 -13.12 -14.20 -13.50
CA ILE A 4 -14.58 -14.07 -13.62
C ILE A 4 -15.07 -13.74 -15.05
N GLU A 5 -14.16 -13.34 -15.93
CA GLU A 5 -14.47 -13.14 -17.35
C GLU A 5 -14.40 -14.44 -18.17
N GLN A 6 -13.99 -15.56 -17.56
CA GLN A 6 -14.02 -16.86 -18.22
C GLN A 6 -15.45 -17.29 -18.57
N PRO A 7 -15.70 -17.77 -19.79
CA PRO A 7 -17.00 -18.35 -20.14
C PRO A 7 -17.34 -19.48 -19.16
N ASN A 8 -18.59 -19.53 -18.71
CA ASN A 8 -19.11 -20.53 -17.77
C ASN A 8 -18.53 -20.47 -16.34
N PHE A 9 -17.90 -19.38 -15.94
CA PHE A 9 -17.54 -19.18 -14.54
C PHE A 9 -18.77 -18.67 -13.75
N ASP A 10 -19.11 -19.40 -12.69
CA ASP A 10 -20.21 -19.01 -11.81
C ASP A 10 -19.82 -17.86 -10.90
N ARG A 11 -20.46 -16.70 -11.08
CA ARG A 11 -20.17 -15.47 -10.33
C ARG A 11 -20.97 -15.42 -9.01
N ASN A 12 -20.84 -16.43 -8.19
CA ASN A 12 -21.51 -16.50 -6.90
C ASN A 12 -20.72 -15.77 -5.82
N VAL A 13 -21.46 -15.12 -4.91
CA VAL A 13 -20.84 -14.48 -3.74
C VAL A 13 -20.49 -15.53 -2.69
N ASN A 14 -19.25 -15.54 -2.25
CA ASN A 14 -18.80 -16.36 -1.14
C ASN A 14 -19.31 -15.76 0.18
N LYS A 15 -20.41 -16.34 0.69
CA LYS A 15 -21.08 -15.85 1.90
C LYS A 15 -20.20 -15.95 3.15
N LYS A 16 -19.27 -16.93 3.22
CA LYS A 16 -18.36 -17.08 4.36
C LYS A 16 -17.35 -15.95 4.38
N ALA A 17 -16.69 -15.69 3.26
CA ALA A 17 -15.76 -14.57 3.15
C ALA A 17 -16.44 -13.21 3.34
N PHE A 18 -17.67 -13.08 2.85
CA PHE A 18 -18.46 -11.87 3.09
C PHE A 18 -18.79 -11.66 4.58
N LEU A 19 -19.17 -12.71 5.29
CA LEU A 19 -19.41 -12.64 6.74
C LEU A 19 -18.12 -12.33 7.51
N GLU A 20 -17.01 -12.95 7.13
CA GLU A 20 -15.68 -12.68 7.71
C GLU A 20 -15.32 -11.19 7.55
N TYR A 21 -15.49 -10.66 6.33
CA TYR A 21 -15.27 -9.25 6.07
C TYR A 21 -16.17 -8.33 6.91
N LEU A 22 -17.46 -8.62 7.02
CA LEU A 22 -18.39 -7.82 7.84
C LEU A 22 -18.05 -7.85 9.32
N THR A 23 -17.44 -8.95 9.79
CA THR A 23 -17.05 -9.10 11.20
C THR A 23 -15.74 -8.39 11.52
N PHE A 24 -14.74 -8.54 10.65
CA PHE A 24 -13.36 -8.11 10.91
C PHE A 24 -12.89 -6.96 10.02
N GLN A 25 -13.72 -6.52 9.07
CA GLN A 25 -13.35 -5.55 8.02
C GLN A 25 -12.13 -6.01 7.18
N ASN A 26 -11.84 -7.29 7.24
CA ASN A 26 -10.74 -7.94 6.52
C ASN A 26 -11.10 -9.42 6.29
N ILE A 27 -10.37 -10.07 5.37
CA ILE A 27 -10.43 -11.50 5.11
C ILE A 27 -9.07 -12.07 5.46
N PHE A 28 -9.00 -12.88 6.53
CA PHE A 28 -7.76 -13.48 7.04
C PHE A 28 -7.42 -14.82 6.41
N THR A 29 -8.41 -15.43 5.73
CA THR A 29 -8.25 -16.70 5.03
C THR A 29 -7.73 -16.48 3.60
N ASP A 30 -7.51 -17.57 2.86
CA ASP A 30 -7.23 -17.50 1.42
C ASP A 30 -8.48 -17.30 0.55
N GLN A 31 -9.63 -17.08 1.18
CA GLN A 31 -10.91 -16.88 0.49
C GLN A 31 -10.98 -15.51 -0.19
N THR A 32 -11.80 -15.42 -1.21
CA THR A 32 -12.21 -14.14 -1.81
C THR A 32 -13.72 -13.99 -1.72
N LEU A 33 -14.24 -12.80 -2.05
CA LEU A 33 -15.69 -12.58 -2.13
C LEU A 33 -16.37 -13.36 -3.26
N VAL A 34 -15.61 -13.95 -4.16
CA VAL A 34 -16.13 -14.76 -5.26
C VAL A 34 -15.90 -16.23 -4.93
N GLU A 35 -16.97 -17.02 -4.95
CA GLU A 35 -16.90 -18.45 -4.67
C GLU A 35 -15.98 -19.16 -5.68
N GLY A 36 -15.12 -20.06 -5.18
CA GLY A 36 -14.16 -20.81 -6.01
C GLY A 36 -12.91 -20.05 -6.42
N ILE A 37 -12.76 -18.76 -6.06
CA ILE A 37 -11.51 -18.00 -6.24
C ILE A 37 -10.81 -17.88 -4.90
N HIS A 38 -9.53 -18.26 -4.89
CA HIS A 38 -8.67 -18.21 -3.72
C HIS A 38 -7.45 -17.34 -3.96
N LEU A 39 -6.97 -16.68 -2.93
CA LEU A 39 -5.70 -15.97 -2.93
C LEU A 39 -4.55 -16.96 -2.85
N LEU A 40 -3.43 -16.64 -3.49
CA LEU A 40 -2.18 -17.28 -3.18
C LEU A 40 -1.68 -16.70 -1.85
N PRO A 41 -1.44 -17.52 -0.81
CA PRO A 41 -0.99 -17.02 0.47
C PRO A 41 0.30 -16.20 0.36
N PRO A 42 0.51 -15.18 1.21
CA PRO A 42 1.78 -14.45 1.26
C PRO A 42 2.97 -15.38 1.43
N GLY A 43 4.14 -14.99 0.92
CA GLY A 43 5.36 -15.79 1.02
C GLY A 43 5.33 -17.13 0.29
N HIS A 44 4.35 -17.36 -0.60
CA HIS A 44 4.23 -18.61 -1.35
C HIS A 44 4.40 -18.38 -2.86
N PHE A 45 4.90 -19.40 -3.54
CA PHE A 45 4.77 -19.52 -4.99
C PHE A 45 3.94 -20.74 -5.36
N ALA A 46 3.28 -20.66 -6.51
CA ALA A 46 2.49 -21.75 -7.05
C ALA A 46 3.14 -22.29 -8.33
N LYS A 47 3.26 -23.61 -8.41
CA LYS A 47 3.75 -24.31 -9.61
C LYS A 47 2.63 -25.13 -10.22
N ILE A 48 2.34 -24.87 -11.49
CA ILE A 48 1.32 -25.59 -12.25
C ILE A 48 2.02 -26.48 -13.26
N LYS A 49 1.83 -27.79 -13.16
CA LYS A 49 2.25 -28.74 -14.19
C LYS A 49 1.06 -28.99 -15.12
N LEU A 50 1.19 -28.50 -16.36
CA LEU A 50 0.21 -28.74 -17.39
C LEU A 50 0.42 -30.14 -17.99
N SER A 51 -0.60 -30.97 -17.92
CA SER A 51 -0.63 -32.29 -18.56
C SER A 51 -1.97 -32.46 -19.26
N LYS A 52 -1.97 -33.25 -20.37
CA LYS A 52 -3.21 -33.55 -21.10
C LYS A 52 -4.24 -34.32 -20.27
N LYS A 53 -3.81 -35.00 -19.20
CA LYS A 53 -4.69 -35.86 -18.37
C LYS A 53 -4.94 -35.30 -16.97
N ASP A 54 -4.02 -34.47 -16.46
CA ASP A 54 -4.11 -33.99 -15.07
C ASP A 54 -3.27 -32.74 -14.93
N THR A 55 -3.91 -31.69 -14.40
CA THR A 55 -3.24 -30.43 -14.08
C THR A 55 -3.00 -30.37 -12.57
N LYS A 56 -1.74 -30.46 -12.15
CA LYS A 56 -1.38 -30.42 -10.73
C LYS A 56 -0.89 -29.04 -10.35
N LEU A 57 -1.56 -28.47 -9.34
CA LEU A 57 -1.14 -27.27 -8.64
C LEU A 57 -0.40 -27.66 -7.36
N SER A 58 0.81 -27.18 -7.17
CA SER A 58 1.53 -27.24 -5.90
C SER A 58 1.84 -25.83 -5.40
N ARG A 59 1.65 -25.60 -4.11
CA ARG A 59 2.00 -24.35 -3.41
C ARG A 59 3.19 -24.65 -2.51
N THR A 60 4.16 -23.74 -2.48
CA THR A 60 5.35 -23.87 -1.63
C THR A 60 5.62 -22.54 -0.97
N MET A 61 5.70 -22.53 0.35
CA MET A 61 6.13 -21.37 1.11
C MET A 61 7.65 -21.22 0.97
N TYR A 62 8.11 -20.02 0.63
CA TYR A 62 9.52 -19.69 0.51
C TYR A 62 9.98 -18.63 1.49
N TRP A 63 9.06 -17.95 2.15
CA TRP A 63 9.37 -16.91 3.09
C TRP A 63 8.25 -16.76 4.13
N ASP A 64 8.62 -16.51 5.37
CA ASP A 64 7.76 -16.09 6.47
C ASP A 64 8.61 -15.29 7.46
N TYR A 65 7.96 -14.57 8.37
CA TYR A 65 8.65 -13.94 9.49
C TYR A 65 9.14 -14.98 10.48
N HIS A 66 10.40 -14.84 10.91
CA HIS A 66 10.98 -15.65 11.98
C HIS A 66 11.36 -14.72 13.13
N PHE A 67 10.49 -14.64 14.10
CA PHE A 67 10.75 -13.87 15.31
C PHE A 67 11.49 -14.77 16.32
N SER A 68 12.64 -14.30 16.79
CA SER A 68 13.40 -14.95 17.84
C SER A 68 14.00 -13.89 18.75
N GLU A 69 13.91 -14.15 20.07
CA GLU A 69 14.64 -13.33 21.03
C GLU A 69 16.10 -13.76 21.04
N PRO A 70 17.06 -12.82 20.98
CA PRO A 70 18.46 -13.15 21.08
C PRO A 70 18.79 -13.62 22.51
N GLU A 71 19.66 -14.63 22.62
CA GLU A 71 20.12 -15.14 23.95
C GLU A 71 20.77 -14.03 24.79
N THR A 72 21.46 -13.10 24.15
CA THR A 72 22.06 -11.93 24.77
C THR A 72 21.54 -10.69 24.05
N PRO A 73 20.68 -9.89 24.69
CA PRO A 73 20.21 -8.64 24.10
C PRO A 73 21.34 -7.66 23.86
N SER A 74 21.33 -7.01 22.73
CA SER A 74 22.21 -5.86 22.42
C SER A 74 21.78 -4.62 23.23
N SER A 75 22.64 -3.60 23.26
CA SER A 75 22.25 -2.30 23.83
C SER A 75 21.22 -1.61 22.93
N GLU A 76 20.51 -0.63 23.50
CA GLU A 76 19.55 0.18 22.72
C GLU A 76 20.24 0.90 21.56
N GLU A 77 21.44 1.39 21.78
CA GLU A 77 22.24 2.06 20.78
C GLU A 77 22.60 1.13 19.61
N GLU A 78 23.00 -0.09 19.89
CA GLU A 78 23.30 -1.09 18.84
C GLU A 78 22.07 -1.46 18.02
N TYR A 79 20.89 -1.57 18.66
CA TYR A 79 19.63 -1.79 17.93
C TYR A 79 19.26 -0.61 17.04
N LEU A 80 19.43 0.63 17.52
CA LEU A 80 19.16 1.83 16.74
C LEU A 80 20.12 1.98 15.55
N GLU A 81 21.41 1.69 15.73
CA GLU A 81 22.39 1.72 14.64
C GLU A 81 22.06 0.69 13.55
N GLU A 82 21.71 -0.53 13.96
CA GLU A 82 21.37 -1.59 13.02
C GLU A 82 20.04 -1.31 12.31
N LEU A 83 19.03 -0.78 13.01
CA LEU A 83 17.77 -0.36 12.41
C LEU A 83 18.01 0.73 11.36
N ASP A 84 18.79 1.77 11.69
CA ASP A 84 19.12 2.85 10.75
C ASP A 84 19.84 2.31 9.51
N ARG A 85 20.80 1.42 9.72
CA ARG A 85 21.55 0.77 8.65
C ARG A 85 20.63 -0.04 7.71
N LEU A 86 19.77 -0.88 8.29
CA LEU A 86 18.84 -1.73 7.53
C LEU A 86 17.78 -0.90 6.81
N PHE A 87 17.24 0.12 7.45
CA PHE A 87 16.25 1.01 6.87
C PHE A 87 16.81 1.77 5.67
N LYS A 88 17.99 2.37 5.81
CA LYS A 88 18.69 3.01 4.68
C LYS A 88 18.99 2.03 3.55
N GLN A 89 19.44 0.82 3.89
CA GLN A 89 19.70 -0.21 2.90
C GLN A 89 18.43 -0.63 2.14
N ALA A 90 17.30 -0.80 2.84
CA ALA A 90 16.03 -1.17 2.23
C ALA A 90 15.55 -0.09 1.26
N ILE A 91 15.61 1.18 1.66
CA ILE A 91 15.21 2.30 0.79
C ILE A 91 16.11 2.36 -0.43
N ASN A 92 17.43 2.35 -0.24
CA ASN A 92 18.40 2.46 -1.35
C ASN A 92 18.23 1.34 -2.38
N ARG A 93 17.87 0.13 -1.96
CA ARG A 93 17.57 -0.98 -2.88
C ARG A 93 16.32 -0.71 -3.72
N GLN A 94 15.33 0.00 -3.18
CA GLN A 94 14.09 0.35 -3.88
C GLN A 94 14.23 1.59 -4.78
N LEU A 95 15.31 2.35 -4.62
CA LEU A 95 15.61 3.51 -5.48
C LEU A 95 16.24 3.13 -6.82
N VAL A 96 16.60 1.87 -7.01
CA VAL A 96 17.20 1.39 -8.27
C VAL A 96 16.11 1.17 -9.32
N GLY A 97 16.17 1.93 -10.42
CA GLY A 97 15.20 1.83 -11.50
C GLY A 97 15.54 2.75 -12.67
N ASP A 98 14.93 2.46 -13.82
CA ASP A 98 15.13 3.19 -15.09
C ASP A 98 14.06 4.27 -15.34
N VAL A 99 13.21 4.53 -14.34
CA VAL A 99 12.09 5.46 -14.47
C VAL A 99 12.10 6.48 -13.34
N GLU A 100 11.50 7.63 -13.58
CA GLU A 100 11.29 8.62 -12.53
C GLU A 100 10.44 8.04 -11.41
N LEU A 101 10.89 8.26 -10.19
CA LEU A 101 10.20 7.87 -8.97
C LEU A 101 9.85 9.09 -8.11
N GLY A 102 8.86 8.93 -7.27
CA GLY A 102 8.43 9.92 -6.29
C GLY A 102 8.17 9.28 -4.94
N SER A 103 7.62 10.03 -4.01
CA SER A 103 7.26 9.56 -2.69
C SER A 103 5.90 10.10 -2.26
N TYR A 104 5.07 9.28 -1.63
CA TYR A 104 3.97 9.82 -0.84
C TYR A 104 4.52 10.47 0.42
N LEU A 105 3.98 11.63 0.77
CA LEU A 105 4.41 12.40 1.94
C LEU A 105 3.19 12.83 2.73
N SER A 106 2.89 12.13 3.80
CA SER A 106 1.73 12.41 4.66
C SER A 106 2.04 13.37 5.80
N GLY A 107 3.32 13.63 6.05
CA GLY A 107 3.74 14.34 7.26
C GLY A 107 3.89 13.43 8.49
N GLY A 108 3.64 12.12 8.34
CA GLY A 108 3.96 11.09 9.32
C GLY A 108 5.43 10.69 9.30
N MET A 109 5.87 10.01 10.36
CA MET A 109 7.27 9.61 10.53
C MET A 109 7.76 8.68 9.41
N ASP A 110 6.99 7.66 9.04
CA ASP A 110 7.41 6.67 8.04
C ASP A 110 7.61 7.29 6.67
N SER A 111 6.60 7.99 6.15
CA SER A 111 6.68 8.65 4.85
C SER A 111 7.76 9.75 4.83
N GLY A 112 7.91 10.47 5.95
CA GLY A 112 8.93 11.48 6.12
C GLY A 112 10.34 10.91 6.11
N SER A 113 10.58 9.82 6.84
CA SER A 113 11.89 9.16 6.92
C SER A 113 12.32 8.57 5.57
N ILE A 114 11.38 7.91 4.86
CA ILE A 114 11.62 7.39 3.51
C ILE A 114 11.98 8.53 2.56
N THR A 115 11.19 9.61 2.57
CA THR A 115 11.43 10.77 1.72
C THR A 115 12.78 11.44 2.03
N ALA A 116 13.11 11.60 3.32
CA ALA A 116 14.38 12.20 3.75
C ALA A 116 15.61 11.44 3.24
N ILE A 117 15.55 10.10 3.25
CA ILE A 117 16.62 9.26 2.71
C ILE A 117 16.65 9.31 1.18
N ALA A 118 15.48 9.21 0.54
CA ALA A 118 15.41 9.22 -0.92
C ALA A 118 15.92 10.54 -1.53
N THR A 119 15.69 11.68 -0.88
CA THR A 119 16.19 12.98 -1.34
C THR A 119 17.72 13.13 -1.31
N GLN A 120 18.43 12.27 -0.58
CA GLN A 120 19.89 12.23 -0.62
C GLN A 120 20.42 11.76 -1.97
N SER A 121 19.69 10.88 -2.63
CA SER A 121 20.01 10.34 -3.97
C SER A 121 19.28 11.05 -5.11
N PHE A 122 18.11 11.61 -4.85
CA PHE A 122 17.26 12.27 -5.84
C PHE A 122 16.92 13.69 -5.41
N PRO A 123 17.76 14.69 -5.72
CA PRO A 123 17.43 16.10 -5.47
C PRO A 123 16.11 16.48 -6.16
N TYR A 124 15.27 17.26 -5.48
CA TYR A 124 13.96 17.68 -5.97
C TYR A 124 13.00 16.51 -6.26
N LEU A 125 13.12 15.44 -5.45
CA LEU A 125 12.20 14.32 -5.51
C LEU A 125 10.74 14.81 -5.51
N LYS A 126 9.92 14.29 -6.44
CA LYS A 126 8.50 14.63 -6.48
C LYS A 126 7.77 13.95 -5.33
N THR A 127 7.01 14.72 -4.56
CA THR A 127 6.24 14.23 -3.42
C THR A 127 4.75 14.53 -3.59
N PHE A 128 3.91 13.63 -3.09
CA PHE A 128 2.47 13.67 -3.31
C PHE A 128 1.72 13.51 -1.99
N THR A 129 0.75 14.39 -1.76
CA THR A 129 -0.14 14.37 -0.60
C THR A 129 -1.58 14.49 -1.04
N CYS A 130 -2.48 13.90 -0.27
CA CYS A 130 -3.91 14.10 -0.41
C CYS A 130 -4.45 14.69 0.89
N GLY A 131 -5.28 15.70 0.80
CA GLY A 131 -5.95 16.30 1.93
C GLY A 131 -7.38 16.68 1.59
N PHE A 132 -8.05 17.39 2.49
CA PHE A 132 -9.48 17.66 2.40
C PHE A 132 -9.78 19.15 2.27
N ASP A 133 -10.81 19.48 1.52
CA ASP A 133 -11.35 20.84 1.52
C ASP A 133 -12.05 21.11 2.84
N LEU A 134 -11.39 21.87 3.70
CA LEU A 134 -11.86 22.18 5.06
C LEU A 134 -13.19 22.95 5.10
N SER A 135 -13.62 23.54 3.97
CA SER A 135 -14.91 24.22 3.85
C SER A 135 -16.07 23.25 3.57
N SER A 136 -15.80 22.09 3.01
CA SER A 136 -16.78 21.08 2.62
C SER A 136 -16.67 19.76 3.40
N ALA A 137 -15.53 19.50 4.04
CA ALA A 137 -15.32 18.35 4.91
C ALA A 137 -15.91 18.62 6.30
N SER A 138 -16.36 17.56 6.97
CA SER A 138 -16.92 17.67 8.32
C SER A 138 -16.46 16.51 9.21
N GLY A 139 -16.43 16.76 10.52
CA GLY A 139 -16.17 15.73 11.52
C GLY A 139 -14.75 15.19 11.49
N ILE A 140 -14.61 13.85 11.44
CA ILE A 140 -13.33 13.13 11.60
C ILE A 140 -12.38 13.43 10.44
N GLU A 141 -12.87 13.74 9.24
CA GLU A 141 -12.04 14.00 8.05
C GLU A 141 -11.08 15.18 8.27
N LEU A 142 -11.46 16.17 9.06
CA LEU A 142 -10.61 17.32 9.37
C LEU A 142 -9.34 16.92 10.14
N ALA A 143 -9.44 15.89 10.98
CA ALA A 143 -8.31 15.39 11.76
C ALA A 143 -7.29 14.63 10.90
N PHE A 144 -7.67 14.20 9.70
CA PHE A 144 -6.81 13.47 8.76
C PHE A 144 -6.18 14.37 7.69
N ASP A 145 -6.37 15.68 7.77
CA ASP A 145 -5.69 16.61 6.86
C ASP A 145 -4.26 16.86 7.30
N GLU A 146 -3.32 16.20 6.64
CA GLU A 146 -1.90 16.26 6.97
C GLU A 146 -1.11 17.20 6.04
N ARG A 147 -1.78 17.99 5.18
CA ARG A 147 -1.10 18.85 4.19
C ARG A 147 -0.10 19.82 4.82
N ALA A 148 -0.47 20.49 5.90
CA ALA A 148 0.43 21.46 6.55
C ALA A 148 1.74 20.80 7.05
N LYS A 149 1.66 19.57 7.56
CA LYS A 149 2.84 18.79 7.98
C LYS A 149 3.67 18.36 6.78
N ALA A 150 3.00 17.84 5.73
CA ALA A 150 3.64 17.43 4.50
C ALA A 150 4.36 18.59 3.81
N GLU A 151 3.75 19.77 3.74
CA GLU A 151 4.34 20.99 3.20
C GLU A 151 5.61 21.40 3.98
N ALA A 152 5.54 21.40 5.31
CA ALA A 152 6.68 21.71 6.16
C ALA A 152 7.85 20.74 5.94
N MET A 153 7.57 19.43 5.83
CA MET A 153 8.57 18.41 5.51
C MET A 153 9.14 18.60 4.09
N SER A 154 8.27 18.86 3.11
CA SER A 154 8.66 19.14 1.74
C SER A 154 9.62 20.32 1.64
N ALA A 155 9.32 21.40 2.32
CA ALA A 155 10.20 22.56 2.37
C ALA A 155 11.57 22.23 2.99
N ARG A 156 11.58 21.43 4.07
CA ARG A 156 12.81 20.97 4.73
C ARG A 156 13.65 20.05 3.85
N PHE A 157 13.03 19.14 3.13
CA PHE A 157 13.69 18.16 2.27
C PHE A 157 13.94 18.68 0.85
N LYS A 158 13.41 19.87 0.52
CA LYS A 158 13.52 20.52 -0.79
C LYS A 158 12.95 19.64 -1.90
N THR A 159 11.78 19.04 -1.65
CA THR A 159 11.07 18.24 -2.64
C THR A 159 10.19 19.11 -3.52
N GLU A 160 9.84 18.61 -4.70
CA GLU A 160 8.81 19.19 -5.56
C GLU A 160 7.44 18.61 -5.14
N HIS A 161 6.67 19.39 -4.39
CA HIS A 161 5.49 18.90 -3.70
C HIS A 161 4.20 19.19 -4.46
N TYR A 162 3.36 18.16 -4.58
CA TYR A 162 2.05 18.22 -5.23
C TYR A 162 0.95 17.76 -4.29
N GLU A 163 -0.12 18.54 -4.22
CA GLU A 163 -1.26 18.25 -3.37
C GLU A 163 -2.53 17.99 -4.19
N MET A 164 -3.34 17.06 -3.71
CA MET A 164 -4.70 16.83 -4.14
C MET A 164 -5.66 17.21 -3.01
N VAL A 165 -6.58 18.11 -3.28
CA VAL A 165 -7.61 18.51 -2.31
C VAL A 165 -8.92 17.82 -2.67
N LEU A 166 -9.37 16.95 -1.78
CA LEU A 166 -10.62 16.20 -1.91
C LEU A 166 -11.79 17.04 -1.43
N LYS A 167 -12.90 16.95 -2.14
CA LYS A 167 -14.14 17.68 -1.86
C LYS A 167 -15.28 16.72 -1.57
N ALA A 168 -16.35 17.22 -0.97
CA ALA A 168 -17.60 16.47 -0.82
C ALA A 168 -18.04 15.86 -2.17
N GLY A 169 -18.42 14.59 -2.16
CA GLY A 169 -18.80 13.82 -3.34
C GLY A 169 -17.65 13.18 -4.12
N ASP A 170 -16.38 13.44 -3.78
CA ASP A 170 -15.25 12.80 -4.45
C ASP A 170 -15.21 11.29 -4.18
N MET A 171 -15.55 10.89 -2.96
CA MET A 171 -15.69 9.47 -2.61
C MET A 171 -16.70 8.78 -3.53
N GLU A 172 -17.93 9.29 -3.61
CA GLU A 172 -18.97 8.70 -4.46
C GLU A 172 -18.56 8.59 -5.93
N ARG A 173 -17.92 9.65 -6.44
CA ARG A 173 -17.45 9.67 -7.83
C ARG A 173 -16.38 8.63 -8.13
N CYS A 174 -15.53 8.29 -7.19
CA CYS A 174 -14.45 7.34 -7.42
C CYS A 174 -14.86 5.88 -7.13
N LEU A 175 -15.88 5.62 -6.31
CA LEU A 175 -16.26 4.28 -5.84
C LEU A 175 -16.36 3.22 -6.95
N PRO A 176 -17.04 3.46 -8.09
CA PRO A 176 -17.12 2.43 -9.13
C PRO A 176 -15.75 2.04 -9.70
N LYS A 177 -14.86 3.03 -9.91
CA LYS A 177 -13.50 2.78 -10.38
C LYS A 177 -12.63 2.16 -9.31
N LEU A 178 -12.76 2.63 -8.08
CA LEU A 178 -12.03 2.11 -6.93
C LEU A 178 -12.35 0.63 -6.71
N ALA A 179 -13.65 0.28 -6.65
CA ALA A 179 -14.08 -1.11 -6.53
C ALA A 179 -13.57 -1.99 -7.69
N TRP A 180 -13.58 -1.45 -8.92
CA TRP A 180 -13.03 -2.13 -10.09
C TRP A 180 -11.53 -2.42 -9.97
N HIS A 181 -10.75 -1.51 -9.37
CA HIS A 181 -9.31 -1.67 -9.22
C HIS A 181 -8.92 -2.53 -8.03
N LEU A 182 -9.61 -2.40 -6.91
CA LEU A 182 -9.32 -3.15 -5.69
C LEU A 182 -9.73 -4.63 -5.78
N GLU A 183 -10.82 -4.93 -6.50
CA GLU A 183 -11.39 -6.28 -6.65
C GLU A 183 -11.90 -6.90 -5.34
N GLU A 184 -11.73 -6.22 -4.23
CA GLU A 184 -12.20 -6.59 -2.90
C GLU A 184 -12.65 -5.35 -2.12
N PRO A 185 -13.53 -5.49 -1.12
CA PRO A 185 -13.88 -4.37 -0.27
C PRO A 185 -12.69 -4.04 0.64
N ARG A 186 -12.46 -2.76 0.80
CA ARG A 186 -11.47 -2.24 1.75
C ARG A 186 -12.07 -1.09 2.53
N VAL A 187 -11.77 -1.07 3.82
CA VAL A 187 -12.15 0.03 4.72
C VAL A 187 -11.00 1.04 4.79
N GLY A 188 -11.31 2.24 5.26
CA GLY A 188 -10.32 3.26 5.53
C GLY A 188 -9.96 4.12 4.32
N GLN A 189 -8.70 4.47 4.18
CA GLN A 189 -8.23 5.52 3.27
C GLN A 189 -8.13 5.15 1.78
N SER A 190 -8.91 4.18 1.32
CA SER A 190 -8.82 3.70 -0.07
C SER A 190 -9.11 4.78 -1.11
N TYR A 191 -10.08 5.66 -0.87
CA TYR A 191 -10.42 6.71 -1.83
C TYR A 191 -9.40 7.87 -1.85
N PRO A 192 -8.84 8.35 -0.73
CA PRO A 192 -7.73 9.29 -0.77
C PRO A 192 -6.51 8.72 -1.49
N ASN A 193 -6.16 7.46 -1.22
CA ASN A 193 -5.07 6.77 -1.90
C ASN A 193 -5.30 6.64 -3.42
N PHE A 194 -6.54 6.43 -3.86
CA PHE A 194 -6.89 6.44 -5.27
C PHE A 194 -6.57 7.79 -5.94
N TYR A 195 -6.93 8.89 -5.28
CA TYR A 195 -6.66 10.23 -5.82
C TYR A 195 -5.19 10.61 -5.74
N ALA A 196 -4.50 10.27 -4.65
CA ALA A 196 -3.05 10.47 -4.54
C ALA A 196 -2.29 9.70 -5.64
N SER A 197 -2.66 8.44 -5.87
CA SER A 197 -2.09 7.62 -6.94
C SER A 197 -2.39 8.18 -8.33
N LYS A 198 -3.61 8.68 -8.54
CA LYS A 198 -4.00 9.33 -9.78
C LYS A 198 -3.24 10.63 -10.03
N LEU A 199 -2.95 11.39 -8.97
CA LEU A 199 -2.10 12.57 -9.05
C LEU A 199 -0.67 12.17 -9.42
N ALA A 200 -0.07 11.27 -8.67
CA ALA A 200 1.30 10.81 -8.86
C ALA A 200 1.54 10.23 -10.26
N SER A 201 0.57 9.48 -10.81
CA SER A 201 0.66 8.86 -12.14
C SER A 201 0.83 9.84 -13.29
N LYS A 202 0.57 11.13 -13.08
CA LYS A 202 0.80 12.19 -14.07
C LYS A 202 2.28 12.58 -14.18
N PHE A 203 3.07 12.28 -13.18
CA PHE A 203 4.44 12.76 -13.03
C PHE A 203 5.47 11.64 -12.99
N VAL A 204 5.14 10.53 -12.32
CA VAL A 204 6.09 9.45 -12.08
C VAL A 204 5.48 8.07 -12.37
N LYS A 205 6.32 7.06 -12.50
CA LYS A 205 5.90 5.66 -12.71
C LYS A 205 5.96 4.82 -11.43
N VAL A 206 6.78 5.21 -10.49
CA VAL A 206 6.98 4.53 -9.21
C VAL A 206 6.86 5.53 -8.08
N VAL A 207 6.22 5.14 -6.98
CA VAL A 207 6.08 5.97 -5.79
C VAL A 207 6.46 5.12 -4.57
N LEU A 208 7.33 5.67 -3.73
CA LEU A 208 7.63 5.12 -2.42
C LEU A 208 6.46 5.39 -1.47
N SER A 209 6.20 4.46 -0.58
CA SER A 209 5.12 4.56 0.42
C SER A 209 5.62 4.13 1.78
N GLY A 210 5.12 4.79 2.84
CA GLY A 210 5.36 4.43 4.24
C GLY A 210 4.43 3.33 4.76
N ALA A 211 3.49 2.83 3.93
CA ALA A 211 2.60 1.74 4.35
C ALA A 211 3.40 0.48 4.71
N GLY A 212 3.10 -0.11 5.85
CA GLY A 212 3.81 -1.27 6.40
C GLY A 212 4.77 -0.92 7.55
N GLY A 213 4.98 0.35 7.86
CA GLY A 213 5.89 0.79 8.92
C GLY A 213 5.34 0.50 10.32
N ASP A 214 4.08 0.83 10.55
CA ASP A 214 3.40 0.67 11.85
C ASP A 214 2.76 -0.73 12.03
N GLU A 215 2.71 -1.56 10.98
CA GLU A 215 2.00 -2.84 10.97
C GLU A 215 2.86 -4.03 11.41
N ILE A 216 4.14 -3.84 11.70
CA ILE A 216 5.10 -4.87 12.14
C ILE A 216 5.68 -4.58 13.52
#